data_d164c8193c129ad989c8e0a477c11d72
#
_entry.id   d164c8193c129ad989c8e0a477c11d72
#
_cell.length_a   1.000
_cell.length_b   1.000
_cell.length_c   1.000
_cell.angle_alpha   90.00
_cell.angle_beta   90.00
_cell.angle_gamma   90.00
#
_symmetry.space_group_name_H-M   'P 1'
#
loop_
_entity.id
_entity.type
_entity.pdbx_description
1 polymer ?
#
loop_
_entity_poly.entity_id
_entity_poly.type
_entity_poly.pdbx_seq_one_letter_code
_entity_poly.pdbx_strand_id
1 'polypeptide(L)'
;MPKDVVDPPYPGSTATAREVLDLAKVYQATALTLFDASTGRGMEAARPAHLCALQAIELALNAWRRHMGEPFGTIRSRGHDLSCPIPAAALGLRHATTAHLVALTGRREYLRVRYDPTLSEGWSHRTRITATMNEVVSKVSLRFNPTCVAPARTAAPPTARRPTG
;
A
#
# COMPACT_ATOMS: atom_id res chain seq x y z
N MET A 1 -11.87 -37.56 26.35
CA MET A 1 -11.65 -37.12 24.98
C MET A 1 -11.42 -35.62 25.02
N PRO A 2 -10.19 -35.10 24.79
CA PRO A 2 -10.02 -33.67 24.67
C PRO A 2 -10.75 -33.21 23.42
N LYS A 3 -11.60 -32.18 23.54
CA LYS A 3 -12.22 -31.50 22.39
C LYS A 3 -11.08 -30.82 21.65
N ASP A 4 -10.86 -31.18 20.39
CA ASP A 4 -10.01 -30.44 19.48
C ASP A 4 -10.53 -29.01 19.41
N VAL A 5 -9.94 -28.12 20.21
CA VAL A 5 -10.20 -26.68 20.10
C VAL A 5 -9.46 -26.22 18.84
N VAL A 6 -10.17 -26.22 17.74
CA VAL A 6 -9.67 -25.61 16.49
C VAL A 6 -9.61 -24.11 16.76
N ASP A 7 -8.40 -23.58 16.86
CA ASP A 7 -8.20 -22.14 17.00
C ASP A 7 -8.93 -21.41 15.87
N PRO A 8 -9.66 -20.33 16.17
CA PRO A 8 -10.36 -19.57 15.15
C PRO A 8 -9.33 -19.04 14.12
N PRO A 9 -9.70 -18.99 12.83
CA PRO A 9 -8.80 -18.51 11.80
C PRO A 9 -8.37 -17.08 12.12
N TYR A 10 -7.09 -16.76 11.86
CA TYR A 10 -6.56 -15.44 12.11
C TYR A 10 -7.39 -14.38 11.36
N PRO A 11 -7.76 -13.25 12.01
CA PRO A 11 -8.56 -12.19 11.38
C PRO A 11 -8.00 -11.77 10.02
N GLY A 12 -8.86 -11.76 9.01
CA GLY A 12 -8.47 -11.39 7.65
C GLY A 12 -7.74 -12.47 6.84
N SER A 13 -7.52 -13.68 7.38
CA SER A 13 -6.87 -14.78 6.64
C SER A 13 -7.63 -15.18 5.38
N THR A 14 -8.96 -15.12 5.42
CA THR A 14 -9.86 -15.48 4.31
C THR A 14 -10.26 -14.30 3.42
N ALA A 15 -9.86 -13.06 3.77
CA ALA A 15 -10.20 -11.88 2.99
C ALA A 15 -9.57 -11.94 1.59
N THR A 16 -10.34 -11.59 0.58
CA THR A 16 -9.85 -11.45 -0.79
C THR A 16 -8.92 -10.25 -0.94
N ALA A 17 -8.09 -10.26 -1.98
CA ALA A 17 -7.24 -9.11 -2.29
C ALA A 17 -8.07 -7.81 -2.52
N ARG A 18 -9.27 -7.94 -3.10
CA ARG A 18 -10.18 -6.82 -3.34
C ARG A 18 -10.70 -6.24 -2.02
N GLU A 19 -11.16 -7.07 -1.11
CA GLU A 19 -11.65 -6.62 0.20
C GLU A 19 -10.56 -5.90 1.00
N VAL A 20 -9.32 -6.41 0.95
CA VAL A 20 -8.18 -5.75 1.59
C VAL A 20 -7.87 -4.39 0.94
N LEU A 21 -7.97 -4.27 -0.39
CA LEU A 21 -7.82 -2.98 -1.09
C LEU A 21 -8.95 -2.00 -0.73
N ASP A 22 -10.18 -2.47 -0.65
CA ASP A 22 -11.31 -1.61 -0.32
C ASP A 22 -11.19 -1.10 1.13
N LEU A 23 -10.71 -1.92 2.06
CA LEU A 23 -10.34 -1.48 3.41
C LEU A 23 -9.21 -0.44 3.39
N ALA A 24 -8.19 -0.62 2.55
CA ALA A 24 -7.12 0.38 2.39
C ALA A 24 -7.66 1.75 1.97
N LYS A 25 -8.65 1.78 1.07
CA LYS A 25 -9.30 3.03 0.63
C LYS A 25 -10.12 3.68 1.74
N VAL A 26 -10.76 2.89 2.60
CA VAL A 26 -11.45 3.43 3.79
C VAL A 26 -10.44 4.13 4.70
N TYR A 27 -9.31 3.50 5.01
CA TYR A 27 -8.25 4.12 5.80
C TYR A 27 -7.65 5.36 5.12
N GLN A 28 -7.51 5.36 3.79
CA GLN A 28 -7.06 6.52 3.02
C GLN A 28 -8.03 7.71 3.19
N ALA A 29 -9.32 7.50 2.98
CA ALA A 29 -10.34 8.54 3.14
C ALA A 29 -10.36 9.08 4.58
N THR A 30 -10.29 8.20 5.56
CA THR A 30 -10.23 8.56 6.98
C THR A 30 -8.98 9.39 7.29
N ALA A 31 -7.81 9.00 6.78
CA ALA A 31 -6.56 9.75 6.96
C ALA A 31 -6.69 11.19 6.42
N LEU A 32 -7.24 11.36 5.22
CA LEU A 32 -7.42 12.67 4.61
C LEU A 32 -8.36 13.55 5.45
N THR A 33 -9.50 13.02 5.85
CA THR A 33 -10.46 13.73 6.73
C THR A 33 -9.82 14.17 8.05
N LEU A 34 -9.07 13.28 8.69
CA LEU A 34 -8.41 13.58 9.97
C LEU A 34 -7.25 14.58 9.81
N PHE A 35 -6.51 14.52 8.70
CA PHE A 35 -5.49 15.52 8.39
C PHE A 35 -6.11 16.91 8.23
N ASP A 36 -7.25 17.01 7.53
CA ASP A 36 -7.94 18.29 7.37
C ASP A 36 -8.46 18.83 8.71
N ALA A 37 -9.06 17.97 9.52
CA ALA A 37 -9.54 18.34 10.86
C ALA A 37 -8.42 18.72 11.84
N SER A 38 -7.20 18.26 11.64
CA SER A 38 -6.03 18.57 12.48
C SER A 38 -5.26 19.81 12.04
N THR A 39 -5.65 20.45 10.93
CA THR A 39 -4.96 21.64 10.42
C THR A 39 -4.93 22.76 11.45
N GLY A 40 -3.74 23.30 11.72
CA GLY A 40 -3.51 24.34 12.72
C GLY A 40 -3.54 23.88 14.18
N ARG A 41 -3.75 22.56 14.45
CA ARG A 41 -3.89 22.03 15.83
C ARG A 41 -2.62 21.36 16.37
N GLY A 42 -1.52 21.46 15.66
CA GLY A 42 -0.24 20.83 16.03
C GLY A 42 -0.10 19.38 15.61
N MET A 43 1.11 18.86 15.74
CA MET A 43 1.46 17.52 15.24
C MET A 43 0.75 16.39 15.97
N GLU A 44 0.51 16.54 17.27
CA GLU A 44 -0.18 15.52 18.07
C GLU A 44 -1.62 15.27 17.60
N ALA A 45 -2.33 16.33 17.22
CA ALA A 45 -3.68 16.22 16.68
C ALA A 45 -3.71 15.48 15.33
N ALA A 46 -2.60 15.47 14.59
CA ALA A 46 -2.47 14.75 13.32
C ALA A 46 -2.07 13.27 13.50
N ARG A 47 -1.75 12.83 14.70
CA ARG A 47 -1.27 11.45 14.97
C ARG A 47 -2.26 10.37 14.52
N PRO A 48 -3.57 10.44 14.79
CA PRO A 48 -4.53 9.48 14.28
C PRO A 48 -4.58 9.43 12.75
N ALA A 49 -4.49 10.59 12.10
CA ALA A 49 -4.44 10.70 10.64
C ALA A 49 -3.20 9.96 10.07
N HIS A 50 -2.07 10.14 10.74
CA HIS A 50 -0.80 9.51 10.36
C HIS A 50 -0.87 7.98 10.47
N LEU A 51 -1.45 7.48 11.56
CA LEU A 51 -1.67 6.05 11.75
C LEU A 51 -2.58 5.49 10.67
N CYS A 52 -3.69 6.17 10.34
CA CYS A 52 -4.57 5.75 9.25
C CYS A 52 -3.86 5.75 7.89
N ALA A 53 -2.99 6.73 7.63
CA ALA A 53 -2.22 6.79 6.39
C ALA A 53 -1.23 5.61 6.26
N LEU A 54 -0.51 5.28 7.33
CA LEU A 54 0.37 4.11 7.38
C LEU A 54 -0.39 2.81 7.15
N GLN A 55 -1.55 2.68 7.80
CA GLN A 55 -2.42 1.52 7.65
C GLN A 55 -2.96 1.39 6.21
N ALA A 56 -3.34 2.49 5.57
CA ALA A 56 -3.76 2.51 4.17
C ALA A 56 -2.66 2.02 3.23
N ILE A 57 -1.42 2.47 3.44
CA ILE A 57 -0.26 2.03 2.66
C ILE A 57 -0.03 0.53 2.84
N GLU A 58 0.02 0.06 4.08
CA GLU A 58 0.27 -1.35 4.39
C GLU A 58 -0.79 -2.26 3.77
N LEU A 59 -2.06 -1.94 3.97
CA LEU A 59 -3.18 -2.71 3.41
C LEU A 59 -3.16 -2.73 1.88
N ALA A 60 -2.87 -1.61 1.22
CA ALA A 60 -2.76 -1.57 -0.23
C ALA A 60 -1.62 -2.46 -0.76
N LEU A 61 -0.45 -2.43 -0.12
CA LEU A 61 0.67 -3.31 -0.47
C LEU A 61 0.33 -4.79 -0.21
N ASN A 62 -0.39 -5.09 0.88
CA ASN A 62 -0.84 -6.44 1.20
C ASN A 62 -1.92 -6.93 0.21
N ALA A 63 -2.82 -6.05 -0.23
CA ALA A 63 -3.78 -6.35 -1.30
C ALA A 63 -3.06 -6.73 -2.60
N TRP A 64 -2.04 -5.96 -2.98
CA TRP A 64 -1.21 -6.27 -4.14
C TRP A 64 -0.50 -7.61 -4.02
N ARG A 65 0.12 -7.92 -2.89
CA ARG A 65 0.79 -9.20 -2.64
C ARG A 65 -0.18 -10.38 -2.75
N ARG A 66 -1.38 -10.26 -2.16
CA ARG A 66 -2.45 -11.27 -2.31
C ARG A 66 -2.89 -11.43 -3.76
N HIS A 67 -3.04 -10.34 -4.49
CA HIS A 67 -3.39 -10.38 -5.91
C HIS A 67 -2.34 -11.13 -6.74
N MET A 68 -1.07 -11.02 -6.37
CA MET A 68 0.03 -11.78 -6.97
C MET A 68 0.14 -13.22 -6.46
N GLY A 69 -0.77 -13.68 -5.61
CA GLY A 69 -0.81 -15.05 -5.09
C GLY A 69 0.12 -15.31 -3.91
N GLU A 70 0.68 -14.27 -3.26
CA GLU A 70 1.51 -14.47 -2.08
C GLU A 70 0.67 -15.03 -0.93
N PRO A 71 1.10 -16.15 -0.27
CA PRO A 71 0.35 -16.77 0.82
C PRO A 71 0.17 -15.82 2.00
N PHE A 72 -0.98 -15.91 2.65
CA PHE A 72 -1.31 -15.06 3.82
C PHE A 72 -0.25 -15.15 4.93
N GLY A 73 0.24 -16.33 5.24
CA GLY A 73 1.28 -16.52 6.26
C GLY A 73 2.57 -15.76 5.95
N THR A 74 2.98 -15.72 4.68
CA THR A 74 4.14 -14.97 4.22
C THR A 74 3.91 -13.47 4.34
N ILE A 75 2.73 -12.98 3.95
CA ILE A 75 2.37 -11.56 4.09
C ILE A 75 2.40 -11.16 5.56
N ARG A 76 1.79 -11.99 6.43
CA ARG A 76 1.75 -11.75 7.88
C ARG A 76 3.13 -11.72 8.52
N SER A 77 4.05 -12.61 8.11
CA SER A 77 5.40 -12.69 8.69
C SER A 77 6.25 -11.44 8.45
N ARG A 78 5.88 -10.61 7.45
CA ARG A 78 6.55 -9.33 7.18
C ARG A 78 6.20 -8.26 8.22
N GLY A 79 5.14 -8.43 9.00
CA GLY A 79 4.66 -7.43 9.93
C GLY A 79 4.38 -6.10 9.22
N HIS A 80 4.95 -5.03 9.74
CA HIS A 80 4.78 -3.66 9.20
C HIS A 80 5.90 -3.22 8.25
N ASP A 81 6.57 -4.17 7.60
CA ASP A 81 7.62 -3.86 6.63
C ASP A 81 7.02 -3.38 5.29
N LEU A 82 7.16 -2.09 5.05
CA LEU A 82 6.73 -1.41 3.82
C LEU A 82 7.85 -1.36 2.76
N SER A 83 9.07 -1.75 3.11
CA SER A 83 10.27 -1.50 2.31
C SER A 83 10.50 -2.52 1.18
N CYS A 84 9.65 -3.54 1.04
CA CYS A 84 9.87 -4.62 0.09
C CYS A 84 10.01 -4.09 -1.36
N PRO A 85 11.15 -4.32 -2.04
CA PRO A 85 11.43 -3.76 -3.36
C PRO A 85 10.55 -4.33 -4.47
N ILE A 86 10.07 -5.57 -4.34
CA ILE A 86 9.30 -6.24 -5.39
C ILE A 86 7.98 -5.52 -5.70
N PRO A 87 7.12 -5.17 -4.73
CA PRO A 87 5.92 -4.39 -5.00
C PRO A 87 6.23 -3.01 -5.59
N ALA A 88 7.28 -2.36 -5.13
CA ALA A 88 7.66 -1.03 -5.61
C ALA A 88 7.98 -1.03 -7.11
N ALA A 89 8.79 -1.98 -7.58
CA ALA A 89 9.15 -2.13 -8.98
C ALA A 89 7.94 -2.55 -9.83
N ALA A 90 7.18 -3.55 -9.39
CA ALA A 90 6.02 -4.08 -10.12
C ALA A 90 4.88 -3.06 -10.25
N LEU A 91 4.70 -2.19 -9.27
CA LEU A 91 3.71 -1.11 -9.27
C LEU A 91 4.20 0.12 -10.04
N GLY A 92 5.49 0.24 -10.35
CA GLY A 92 6.08 1.44 -10.95
C GLY A 92 5.97 2.65 -10.04
N LEU A 93 6.27 2.48 -8.74
CA LEU A 93 6.30 3.57 -7.79
C LEU A 93 7.47 4.50 -8.09
N ARG A 94 7.28 5.81 -7.88
CA ARG A 94 8.36 6.79 -8.02
C ARG A 94 9.50 6.48 -7.04
N HIS A 95 10.73 6.74 -7.45
CA HIS A 95 11.91 6.58 -6.59
C HIS A 95 11.74 7.25 -5.22
N ALA A 96 11.21 8.47 -5.22
CA ALA A 96 10.93 9.19 -3.99
C ALA A 96 9.94 8.44 -3.07
N THR A 97 8.90 7.82 -3.61
CA THR A 97 7.92 7.04 -2.84
C THR A 97 8.56 5.78 -2.29
N THR A 98 9.33 5.06 -3.11
CA THR A 98 10.07 3.87 -2.67
C THR A 98 11.06 4.20 -1.54
N ALA A 99 11.84 5.27 -1.70
CA ALA A 99 12.76 5.75 -0.66
C ALA A 99 12.02 6.11 0.64
N HIS A 100 10.82 6.69 0.53
CA HIS A 100 10.01 7.01 1.71
C HIS A 100 9.48 5.76 2.42
N LEU A 101 9.04 4.72 1.69
CA LEU A 101 8.62 3.45 2.28
C LEU A 101 9.76 2.78 3.07
N VAL A 102 10.99 2.81 2.53
CA VAL A 102 12.19 2.36 3.25
C VAL A 102 12.43 3.17 4.51
N ALA A 103 12.31 4.50 4.43
CA ALA A 103 12.49 5.38 5.59
C ALA A 103 11.42 5.16 6.68
N LEU A 104 10.15 4.95 6.30
CA LEU A 104 9.06 4.64 7.23
C LEU A 104 9.34 3.36 8.00
N THR A 105 9.79 2.31 7.30
CA THR A 105 10.17 1.03 7.90
C THR A 105 11.39 1.17 8.81
N GLY A 106 12.47 1.78 8.32
CA GLY A 106 13.72 1.94 9.08
C GLY A 106 13.55 2.75 10.37
N ARG A 107 12.68 3.77 10.36
CA ARG A 107 12.34 4.55 11.57
C ARG A 107 11.32 3.87 12.46
N ARG A 108 10.77 2.74 12.04
CA ARG A 108 9.67 2.05 12.74
C ARG A 108 8.49 3.00 13.01
N GLU A 109 8.17 3.86 12.05
CA GLU A 109 7.26 5.00 12.25
C GLU A 109 5.86 4.53 12.66
N TYR A 110 5.39 3.39 12.15
CA TYR A 110 4.14 2.76 12.57
C TYR A 110 4.06 2.51 14.08
N LEU A 111 5.13 1.95 14.67
CA LEU A 111 5.18 1.70 16.12
C LEU A 111 5.30 2.99 16.93
N ARG A 112 6.13 3.92 16.46
CA ARG A 112 6.34 5.21 17.13
C ARG A 112 5.06 6.04 17.17
N VAL A 113 4.36 6.17 16.06
CA VAL A 113 3.09 6.89 16.01
C VAL A 113 2.04 6.26 16.93
N ARG A 114 2.06 4.94 17.09
CA ARG A 114 1.08 4.19 17.87
C ARG A 114 1.37 4.18 19.38
N TYR A 115 2.64 4.05 19.76
CA TYR A 115 3.01 3.72 21.14
C TYR A 115 3.92 4.74 21.83
N ASP A 116 4.52 5.69 21.13
CA ASP A 116 5.42 6.67 21.72
C ASP A 116 4.67 7.96 22.04
N PRO A 117 4.24 8.19 23.29
CA PRO A 117 3.52 9.40 23.67
C PRO A 117 4.41 10.66 23.64
N THR A 118 5.73 10.47 23.67
CA THR A 118 6.70 11.58 23.74
C THR A 118 7.18 12.00 22.35
N LEU A 119 6.67 11.37 21.30
CA LEU A 119 7.05 11.65 19.92
C LEU A 119 6.64 13.07 19.51
N SER A 120 7.55 14.02 19.63
CA SER A 120 7.38 15.41 19.19
C SER A 120 7.96 15.67 17.81
N GLU A 121 8.94 14.86 17.37
CA GLU A 121 9.69 15.05 16.14
C GLU A 121 9.99 13.74 15.41
N GLY A 122 10.43 13.86 14.16
CA GLY A 122 11.03 12.74 13.42
C GLY A 122 10.04 11.80 12.74
N TRP A 123 8.76 12.16 12.64
CA TRP A 123 7.81 11.51 11.75
C TRP A 123 7.69 12.23 10.40
N SER A 124 7.08 11.55 9.45
CA SER A 124 6.95 12.09 8.11
C SER A 124 6.04 13.30 8.08
N HIS A 125 6.43 14.34 7.36
CA HIS A 125 5.56 15.48 7.09
C HIS A 125 4.24 15.02 6.48
N ARG A 126 3.10 15.66 6.87
CA ARG A 126 1.77 15.42 6.33
C ARG A 126 1.77 15.31 4.81
N THR A 127 2.37 16.29 4.12
CA THR A 127 2.44 16.31 2.65
C THR A 127 3.13 15.07 2.09
N ARG A 128 4.19 14.62 2.76
CA ARG A 128 4.98 13.49 2.31
C ARG A 128 4.25 12.17 2.48
N ILE A 129 3.67 11.92 3.66
CA ILE A 129 2.94 10.68 3.91
C ILE A 129 1.67 10.60 3.05
N THR A 130 0.97 11.72 2.85
CA THR A 130 -0.21 11.80 1.98
C THR A 130 0.15 11.49 0.53
N ALA A 131 1.24 12.06 0.01
CA ALA A 131 1.70 11.79 -1.36
C ALA A 131 2.05 10.31 -1.55
N THR A 132 2.75 9.69 -0.59
CA THR A 132 3.09 8.27 -0.62
C THR A 132 1.85 7.38 -0.56
N MET A 133 0.94 7.66 0.37
CA MET A 133 -0.32 6.94 0.51
C MET A 133 -1.15 6.99 -0.79
N ASN A 134 -1.34 8.18 -1.34
CA ASN A 134 -2.13 8.37 -2.54
C ASN A 134 -1.52 7.65 -3.74
N GLU A 135 -0.21 7.70 -3.91
CA GLU A 135 0.46 6.99 -5.01
C GLU A 135 0.33 5.47 -4.86
N VAL A 136 0.61 4.93 -3.69
CA VAL A 136 0.53 3.48 -3.45
C VAL A 136 -0.89 2.97 -3.68
N VAL A 137 -1.89 3.58 -3.04
CA VAL A 137 -3.29 3.15 -3.18
C VAL A 137 -3.78 3.29 -4.62
N SER A 138 -3.45 4.38 -5.31
CA SER A 138 -3.82 4.59 -6.71
C SER A 138 -3.18 3.56 -7.64
N LYS A 139 -1.88 3.33 -7.52
CA LYS A 139 -1.15 2.36 -8.35
C LYS A 139 -1.66 0.93 -8.15
N VAL A 140 -1.95 0.54 -6.92
CA VAL A 140 -2.56 -0.76 -6.63
C VAL A 140 -3.96 -0.83 -7.23
N SER A 141 -4.80 0.19 -7.04
CA SER A 141 -6.17 0.23 -7.57
C SER A 141 -6.20 0.04 -9.09
N LEU A 142 -5.28 0.65 -9.82
CA LEU A 142 -5.17 0.49 -11.28
C LEU A 142 -4.91 -0.96 -11.70
N ARG A 143 -4.22 -1.73 -10.90
CA ARG A 143 -3.94 -3.16 -11.20
C ARG A 143 -5.16 -4.07 -10.98
N PHE A 144 -6.13 -3.63 -10.20
CA PHE A 144 -7.39 -4.36 -9.98
C PHE A 144 -8.48 -4.01 -10.99
N ASN A 145 -8.30 -2.97 -11.79
CA ASN A 145 -9.23 -2.55 -12.85
C ASN A 145 -8.58 -2.78 -14.22
N PRO A 146 -8.77 -3.95 -14.86
CA PRO A 146 -8.11 -4.29 -16.13
C PRO A 146 -8.57 -3.45 -17.33
N THR A 147 -9.56 -2.58 -17.16
CA THR A 147 -10.14 -1.78 -18.25
C THR A 147 -9.25 -0.62 -18.77
N CYS A 148 -8.07 -0.41 -18.18
CA CYS A 148 -7.14 0.65 -18.60
C CYS A 148 -5.82 0.13 -19.20
N VAL A 149 -5.76 -1.13 -19.64
CA VAL A 149 -4.63 -1.58 -20.47
C VAL A 149 -4.95 -1.15 -21.89
N ALA A 150 -4.29 -0.07 -22.34
CA ALA A 150 -4.32 0.31 -23.76
C ALA A 150 -3.97 -0.91 -24.61
N PRO A 151 -4.71 -1.18 -25.71
CA PRO A 151 -4.43 -2.34 -26.55
C PRO A 151 -2.98 -2.25 -27.03
N ALA A 152 -2.24 -3.33 -26.84
CA ALA A 152 -0.90 -3.48 -27.39
C ALA A 152 -0.97 -3.10 -28.87
N ARG A 153 -0.15 -2.14 -29.29
CA ARG A 153 -0.01 -1.77 -30.70
C ARG A 153 0.36 -3.04 -31.45
N THR A 154 -0.60 -3.59 -32.16
CA THR A 154 -0.36 -4.69 -33.08
C THR A 154 0.67 -4.19 -34.08
N ALA A 155 1.86 -4.79 -34.04
CA ALA A 155 2.90 -4.50 -35.02
C ALA A 155 2.34 -4.87 -36.40
N ALA A 156 2.32 -3.92 -37.30
CA ALA A 156 1.93 -4.16 -38.68
C ALA A 156 2.86 -5.23 -39.29
N PRO A 157 2.32 -6.18 -40.07
CA PRO A 157 3.15 -7.18 -40.70
C PRO A 157 4.11 -6.54 -41.73
N PRO A 158 5.33 -7.03 -41.87
CA PRO A 158 6.29 -6.48 -42.81
C PRO A 158 5.77 -6.63 -44.24
N THR A 159 5.69 -5.50 -44.93
CA THR A 159 5.36 -5.43 -46.37
C THR A 159 6.35 -6.27 -47.17
N ALA A 160 5.85 -7.31 -47.81
CA ALA A 160 6.62 -8.13 -48.75
C ALA A 160 7.14 -7.27 -49.91
N ARG A 161 8.46 -7.18 -50.06
CA ARG A 161 9.10 -6.58 -51.23
C ARG A 161 8.77 -7.43 -52.44
N ARG A 162 8.14 -6.84 -53.44
CA ARG A 162 7.99 -7.41 -54.78
C ARG A 162 9.36 -7.52 -55.44
N PRO A 163 9.71 -8.63 -56.08
CA PRO A 163 10.89 -8.70 -56.93
C PRO A 163 10.60 -8.02 -58.24
N THR A 164 11.46 -7.08 -58.65
CA THR A 164 11.55 -6.54 -59.98
C THR A 164 12.31 -7.49 -60.86
N GLY A 165 11.66 -8.02 -61.90
CA GLY A 165 12.28 -8.67 -63.01
C GLY A 165 12.78 -7.67 -64.06
#